data_b756148310f3b13f8a9b21f890e75af6
#
_entry.id   b756148310f3b13f8a9b21f890e75af6
#
_cell.length_a   1.000
_cell.length_b   1.000
_cell.length_c   1.000
_cell.angle_alpha   90.00
_cell.angle_beta   90.00
_cell.angle_gamma   90.00
#
_symmetry.space_group_name_H-M   'P 1'
#
loop_
_entity.id
_entity.type
_entity.pdbx_description
1 polymer ?
#
loop_
_entity_poly.entity_id
_entity_poly.type
_entity_poly.pdbx_seq_one_letter_code
_entity_poly.pdbx_strand_id
1 'polypeptide(L)'
;HERYADAVRLIRKDNPFPTVCALICEHPCEQRCRRILVDAPINIRGLKRFAVDNCGDVPVPQKMDNTGKKIAVIGGGPSGLSAAYFLSIMGHQVTVFEKRAQLGGMLRYGIPNYRLPRERLQWDIDAILSTGVEAKCNFDISSPEGMAEIRNHFDATYISIGSHNAKPIGIPGEYAKGVIPAVEMLRGIGDDAMPDFNGKVVVVIGGGNVAMDVARTAKRLGATEVSIVYRRRKDDMTALPDEIGGAIAEGCTLVQLKAPSRIATNKRGEVQALWVKPQIAGQADKSGRPRPVDSSEPEEKIPCDIIISAIGQATDIRFFEEFGIPVFRGNIQAKKNSVVDNVLGTYAGGDCVTGPSTVINAVAAGKVAAANIDAYLGFNHEITVDVDIPTPIPNDHLPCGRVELKERFAKQRGNDFDEVEQGMSLEEAMQEASRCLRCDYHGFGSFRGGRDTKW
;
A
#
# COMPACT_ATOMS: atom_id res chain seq x y z
N HIS A 1 27.36 -12.92 1.69
CA HIS A 1 27.27 -14.32 1.26
C HIS A 1 26.69 -14.49 -0.16
N GLU A 2 26.23 -13.41 -0.79
CA GLU A 2 25.68 -13.38 -2.17
C GLU A 2 24.56 -14.41 -2.44
N ARG A 3 23.82 -14.81 -1.41
CA ARG A 3 22.73 -15.80 -1.46
C ARG A 3 21.38 -15.08 -1.64
N TYR A 4 21.22 -14.32 -2.70
CA TYR A 4 20.05 -13.46 -2.93
C TYR A 4 18.76 -14.28 -3.13
N ALA A 5 18.84 -15.41 -3.84
CA ALA A 5 17.71 -16.31 -4.02
C ALA A 5 17.18 -16.86 -2.68
N ASP A 6 18.07 -17.23 -1.76
CA ASP A 6 17.68 -17.69 -0.43
C ASP A 6 17.05 -16.59 0.42
N ALA A 7 17.53 -15.35 0.29
CA ALA A 7 16.90 -14.21 0.94
C ALA A 7 15.45 -14.02 0.44
N VAL A 8 15.21 -14.14 -0.87
CA VAL A 8 13.86 -14.06 -1.45
C VAL A 8 12.99 -15.24 -1.03
N ARG A 9 13.52 -16.47 -0.94
CA ARG A 9 12.80 -17.63 -0.40
C ARG A 9 12.36 -17.40 1.04
N LEU A 10 13.25 -16.87 1.89
CA LEU A 10 12.93 -16.53 3.28
C LEU A 10 11.85 -15.44 3.37
N ILE A 11 11.90 -14.43 2.51
CA ILE A 11 10.87 -13.39 2.47
C ILE A 11 9.53 -14.01 2.04
N ARG A 12 9.50 -14.83 0.99
CA ARG A 12 8.28 -15.46 0.47
C ARG A 12 7.59 -16.39 1.45
N LYS A 13 8.32 -16.96 2.43
CA LYS A 13 7.72 -17.71 3.53
C LYS A 13 6.67 -16.90 4.31
N ASP A 14 6.89 -15.60 4.45
CA ASP A 14 6.05 -14.73 5.26
C ASP A 14 5.38 -13.59 4.46
N ASN A 15 5.86 -13.31 3.26
CA ASN A 15 5.40 -12.21 2.42
C ASN A 15 5.54 -12.58 0.93
N PRO A 16 4.42 -12.80 0.21
CA PRO A 16 4.43 -13.16 -1.21
C PRO A 16 4.74 -11.99 -2.16
N PHE A 17 4.97 -10.78 -1.62
CA PHE A 17 5.29 -9.57 -2.36
C PHE A 17 6.70 -9.04 -2.05
N PRO A 18 7.77 -9.85 -2.24
CA PRO A 18 9.14 -9.41 -1.95
C PRO A 18 9.53 -8.18 -2.77
N THR A 19 9.20 -8.16 -4.06
CA THR A 19 9.56 -7.08 -5.00
C THR A 19 8.78 -5.81 -4.70
N VAL A 20 7.46 -5.90 -4.56
CA VAL A 20 6.62 -4.75 -4.17
C VAL A 20 7.11 -4.14 -2.86
N CYS A 21 7.31 -4.95 -1.82
CA CYS A 21 7.76 -4.44 -0.52
C CYS A 21 9.21 -3.96 -0.51
N ALA A 22 10.04 -4.36 -1.47
CA ALA A 22 11.37 -3.80 -1.65
C ALA A 22 11.32 -2.37 -2.20
N LEU A 23 10.30 -2.05 -3.03
CA LEU A 23 10.16 -0.75 -3.67
C LEU A 23 9.36 0.25 -2.83
N ILE A 24 8.22 -0.16 -2.24
CA ILE A 24 7.25 0.80 -1.68
C ILE A 24 6.95 0.65 -0.18
N CYS A 25 7.58 -0.30 0.52
CA CYS A 25 7.33 -0.50 1.95
C CYS A 25 7.81 0.71 2.76
N GLU A 26 6.98 1.16 3.73
CA GLU A 26 7.34 2.22 4.70
C GLU A 26 8.38 1.77 5.73
N HIS A 27 8.94 0.59 5.60
CA HIS A 27 10.05 -0.03 6.37
C HIS A 27 9.97 0.16 7.90
N PRO A 28 8.84 -0.11 8.58
CA PRO A 28 8.73 0.03 10.04
C PRO A 28 9.70 -0.88 10.81
N CYS A 29 10.22 -1.93 10.16
CA CYS A 29 11.26 -2.79 10.73
C CYS A 29 12.57 -2.06 11.01
N GLU A 30 12.90 -1.02 10.25
CA GLU A 30 14.11 -0.21 10.45
C GLU A 30 14.02 0.60 11.74
N GLN A 31 12.84 1.09 12.11
CA GLN A 31 12.59 1.81 13.37
C GLN A 31 12.79 0.93 14.62
N ARG A 32 12.79 -0.40 14.44
CA ARG A 32 13.01 -1.38 15.51
C ARG A 32 14.39 -2.06 15.42
N CYS A 33 15.20 -1.66 14.46
CA CYS A 33 16.55 -2.18 14.30
C CYS A 33 17.43 -1.75 15.49
N ARG A 34 18.07 -2.71 16.19
CA ARG A 34 18.93 -2.42 17.32
C ARG A 34 20.18 -1.62 16.96
N ARG A 35 20.57 -1.62 15.68
CA ARG A 35 21.67 -0.79 15.23
C ARG A 35 21.45 0.71 15.49
N ILE A 36 20.18 1.16 15.60
CA ILE A 36 19.83 2.55 15.99
C ILE A 36 20.42 2.99 17.31
N LEU A 37 20.78 2.04 18.20
CA LEU A 37 21.44 2.33 19.48
C LEU A 37 22.95 2.60 19.33
N VAL A 38 23.51 2.35 18.15
CA VAL A 38 24.95 2.53 17.87
C VAL A 38 25.14 3.75 16.96
N ASP A 39 24.44 3.79 15.84
CA ASP A 39 24.52 4.87 14.85
C ASP A 39 23.17 5.07 14.13
N ALA A 40 22.94 4.44 12.98
CA ALA A 40 21.70 4.49 12.22
C ALA A 40 21.20 3.06 11.94
N PRO A 41 19.87 2.83 11.82
CA PRO A 41 19.34 1.52 11.54
C PRO A 41 19.89 0.97 10.21
N ILE A 42 19.88 -0.34 10.04
CA ILE A 42 20.20 -0.98 8.76
C ILE A 42 19.13 -0.57 7.72
N ASN A 43 19.56 -0.23 6.51
CA ASN A 43 18.67 -0.01 5.37
C ASN A 43 18.12 -1.35 4.86
N ILE A 44 17.16 -1.91 5.63
CA ILE A 44 16.58 -3.24 5.38
C ILE A 44 15.82 -3.25 4.06
N ARG A 45 15.10 -2.16 3.74
CA ARG A 45 14.37 -2.04 2.48
C ARG A 45 15.32 -2.02 1.30
N GLY A 46 16.40 -1.25 1.36
CA GLY A 46 17.42 -1.18 0.32
C GLY A 46 18.11 -2.53 0.10
N LEU A 47 18.45 -3.26 1.17
CA LEU A 47 19.03 -4.61 1.07
C LEU A 47 18.03 -5.62 0.49
N LYS A 48 16.74 -5.54 0.84
CA LYS A 48 15.70 -6.36 0.20
C LYS A 48 15.61 -6.06 -1.29
N ARG A 49 15.65 -4.77 -1.67
CA ARG A 49 15.65 -4.36 -3.07
C ARG A 49 16.83 -4.95 -3.81
N PHE A 50 18.04 -4.79 -3.27
CA PHE A 50 19.23 -5.37 -3.86
C PHE A 50 19.11 -6.90 -4.05
N ALA A 51 18.55 -7.60 -3.06
CA ALA A 51 18.32 -9.04 -3.13
C ALA A 51 17.35 -9.41 -4.27
N VAL A 52 16.19 -8.75 -4.38
CA VAL A 52 15.21 -9.05 -5.44
C VAL A 52 15.68 -8.63 -6.83
N ASP A 53 16.54 -7.62 -6.94
CA ASP A 53 17.13 -7.18 -8.20
C ASP A 53 18.21 -8.14 -8.72
N ASN A 54 18.81 -8.97 -7.84
CA ASN A 54 19.93 -9.86 -8.15
C ASN A 54 19.63 -11.35 -7.88
N CYS A 55 18.40 -11.74 -7.52
CA CYS A 55 18.09 -13.12 -7.14
C CYS A 55 17.92 -14.09 -8.33
N GLY A 56 17.79 -13.57 -9.55
CA GLY A 56 17.39 -14.41 -10.68
C GLY A 56 15.99 -15.00 -10.54
N ASP A 57 15.76 -16.14 -11.16
CA ASP A 57 14.49 -16.85 -11.03
C ASP A 57 14.47 -17.64 -9.71
N VAL A 58 13.50 -17.31 -8.85
CA VAL A 58 13.34 -17.96 -7.53
C VAL A 58 12.01 -18.70 -7.50
N PRO A 59 12.02 -20.03 -7.44
CA PRO A 59 10.79 -20.81 -7.37
C PRO A 59 9.99 -20.48 -6.10
N VAL A 60 8.67 -20.58 -6.22
CA VAL A 60 7.77 -20.52 -5.06
C VAL A 60 7.94 -21.80 -4.20
N PRO A 61 7.54 -21.75 -2.89
CA PRO A 61 7.55 -22.93 -2.04
C PRO A 61 6.74 -24.09 -2.65
N GLN A 62 7.17 -25.31 -2.39
CA GLN A 62 6.46 -26.49 -2.85
C GLN A 62 5.05 -26.53 -2.25
N LYS A 63 4.06 -26.79 -3.10
CA LYS A 63 2.67 -26.98 -2.69
C LYS A 63 2.53 -28.29 -1.90
N MET A 64 1.77 -28.23 -0.80
CA MET A 64 1.39 -29.39 -0.01
C MET A 64 0.33 -30.25 -0.71
N ASP A 65 0.03 -31.42 -0.19
CA ASP A 65 -0.96 -32.33 -0.75
C ASP A 65 -2.34 -31.67 -0.88
N ASN A 66 -3.06 -32.07 -1.93
CA ASN A 66 -4.39 -31.50 -2.20
C ASN A 66 -5.38 -31.87 -1.09
N THR A 67 -5.92 -30.85 -0.43
CA THR A 67 -6.91 -31.00 0.65
C THR A 67 -8.34 -31.28 0.16
N GLY A 68 -8.62 -31.11 -1.13
CA GLY A 68 -9.96 -31.16 -1.71
C GLY A 68 -10.86 -29.97 -1.35
N LYS A 69 -10.36 -29.00 -0.59
CA LYS A 69 -11.12 -27.83 -0.14
C LYS A 69 -11.01 -26.69 -1.14
N LYS A 70 -12.14 -25.98 -1.34
CA LYS A 70 -12.27 -24.84 -2.26
C LYS A 70 -12.47 -23.54 -1.50
N ILE A 71 -11.65 -22.55 -1.77
CA ILE A 71 -11.71 -21.24 -1.12
C ILE A 71 -11.93 -20.14 -2.17
N ALA A 72 -12.93 -19.30 -1.93
CA ALA A 72 -13.16 -18.08 -2.68
C ALA A 72 -12.45 -16.90 -2.01
N VAL A 73 -11.67 -16.15 -2.77
CA VAL A 73 -11.07 -14.87 -2.35
C VAL A 73 -11.71 -13.76 -3.16
N ILE A 74 -12.35 -12.81 -2.49
CA ILE A 74 -13.06 -11.70 -3.12
C ILE A 74 -12.20 -10.46 -3.03
N GLY A 75 -11.65 -10.04 -4.17
CA GLY A 75 -10.69 -8.94 -4.31
C GLY A 75 -9.25 -9.40 -4.51
N GLY A 76 -8.69 -9.06 -5.67
CA GLY A 76 -7.34 -9.38 -6.12
C GLY A 76 -6.29 -8.35 -5.72
N GLY A 77 -6.48 -7.63 -4.60
CA GLY A 77 -5.50 -6.74 -4.01
C GLY A 77 -4.46 -7.49 -3.15
N PRO A 78 -3.51 -6.77 -2.49
CA PRO A 78 -2.42 -7.39 -1.75
C PRO A 78 -2.88 -8.32 -0.64
N SER A 79 -3.99 -8.01 0.04
CA SER A 79 -4.55 -8.86 1.09
C SER A 79 -5.11 -10.17 0.53
N GLY A 80 -5.92 -10.08 -0.53
CA GLY A 80 -6.52 -11.26 -1.17
C GLY A 80 -5.48 -12.16 -1.83
N LEU A 81 -4.56 -11.58 -2.58
CA LEU A 81 -3.47 -12.33 -3.21
C LEU A 81 -2.55 -12.99 -2.19
N SER A 82 -2.30 -12.36 -1.02
CA SER A 82 -1.54 -12.99 0.06
C SER A 82 -2.28 -14.18 0.65
N ALA A 83 -3.58 -14.05 0.93
CA ALA A 83 -4.38 -15.17 1.41
C ALA A 83 -4.41 -16.31 0.38
N ALA A 84 -4.60 -15.98 -0.90
CA ALA A 84 -4.61 -16.95 -1.99
C ALA A 84 -3.29 -17.71 -2.10
N TYR A 85 -2.16 -17.00 -2.01
CA TYR A 85 -0.82 -17.61 -2.02
C TYR A 85 -0.65 -18.64 -0.89
N PHE A 86 -0.89 -18.24 0.35
CA PHE A 86 -0.70 -19.11 1.50
C PHE A 86 -1.64 -20.33 1.46
N LEU A 87 -2.92 -20.12 1.18
CA LEU A 87 -3.91 -21.19 1.06
C LEU A 87 -3.59 -22.14 -0.08
N SER A 88 -3.11 -21.64 -1.22
CA SER A 88 -2.69 -22.51 -2.33
C SER A 88 -1.50 -23.37 -1.98
N ILE A 89 -0.47 -22.81 -1.31
CA ILE A 89 0.69 -23.59 -0.83
C ILE A 89 0.27 -24.65 0.18
N MET A 90 -0.71 -24.36 1.05
CA MET A 90 -1.31 -25.30 2.00
C MET A 90 -2.14 -26.43 1.32
N GLY A 91 -2.21 -26.47 0.00
CA GLY A 91 -2.88 -27.54 -0.74
C GLY A 91 -4.34 -27.30 -1.07
N HIS A 92 -4.90 -26.13 -0.72
CA HIS A 92 -6.28 -25.80 -1.06
C HIS A 92 -6.43 -25.36 -2.53
N GLN A 93 -7.64 -25.51 -3.07
CA GLN A 93 -8.03 -24.97 -4.37
C GLN A 93 -8.55 -23.54 -4.17
N VAL A 94 -7.85 -22.54 -4.70
CA VAL A 94 -8.16 -21.12 -4.46
C VAL A 94 -8.55 -20.44 -5.75
N THR A 95 -9.71 -19.78 -5.74
CA THR A 95 -10.16 -18.90 -6.83
C THR A 95 -10.26 -17.46 -6.31
N VAL A 96 -9.56 -16.56 -6.97
CA VAL A 96 -9.64 -15.11 -6.73
C VAL A 96 -10.62 -14.48 -7.69
N PHE A 97 -11.63 -13.80 -7.18
CA PHE A 97 -12.61 -13.02 -7.94
C PHE A 97 -12.22 -11.54 -7.88
N GLU A 98 -11.92 -10.95 -9.04
CA GLU A 98 -11.52 -9.55 -9.14
C GLU A 98 -12.46 -8.79 -10.07
N LYS A 99 -12.99 -7.68 -9.59
CA LYS A 99 -13.92 -6.82 -10.35
C LYS A 99 -13.27 -6.19 -11.57
N ARG A 100 -11.96 -5.90 -11.51
CA ARG A 100 -11.20 -5.24 -12.56
C ARG A 100 -10.57 -6.23 -13.53
N ALA A 101 -10.07 -5.67 -14.65
CA ALA A 101 -9.42 -6.45 -15.68
C ALA A 101 -8.10 -7.10 -15.22
N GLN A 102 -7.43 -6.51 -14.21
CA GLN A 102 -6.12 -6.96 -13.78
C GLN A 102 -6.03 -7.03 -12.25
N LEU A 103 -5.24 -8.00 -11.77
CA LEU A 103 -4.92 -8.17 -10.35
C LEU A 103 -3.96 -7.07 -9.86
N GLY A 104 -3.88 -6.94 -8.53
CA GLY A 104 -2.98 -6.01 -7.84
C GLY A 104 -3.68 -4.98 -6.97
N GLY A 105 -4.99 -4.73 -7.19
CA GLY A 105 -5.73 -3.76 -6.38
C GLY A 105 -5.05 -2.39 -6.33
N MET A 106 -4.94 -1.78 -5.14
CA MET A 106 -4.31 -0.45 -4.99
C MET A 106 -2.81 -0.43 -5.34
N LEU A 107 -2.12 -1.56 -5.41
CA LEU A 107 -0.74 -1.60 -5.91
C LEU A 107 -0.66 -1.22 -7.39
N ARG A 108 -1.66 -1.61 -8.18
CA ARG A 108 -1.77 -1.29 -9.62
C ARG A 108 -2.51 0.02 -9.86
N TYR A 109 -3.61 0.23 -9.15
CA TYR A 109 -4.59 1.29 -9.42
C TYR A 109 -4.45 2.51 -8.50
N GLY A 110 -3.51 2.48 -7.55
CA GLY A 110 -3.31 3.56 -6.59
C GLY A 110 -1.87 4.04 -6.46
N ILE A 111 -0.88 3.26 -6.91
CA ILE A 111 0.53 3.63 -6.83
C ILE A 111 1.05 3.94 -8.23
N PRO A 112 1.67 5.12 -8.45
CA PRO A 112 2.21 5.49 -9.74
C PRO A 112 3.34 4.58 -10.22
N ASN A 113 3.48 4.45 -11.56
CA ASN A 113 4.48 3.59 -12.20
C ASN A 113 5.92 3.95 -11.82
N TYR A 114 6.21 5.23 -11.63
CA TYR A 114 7.56 5.70 -11.26
C TYR A 114 8.00 5.28 -9.84
N ARG A 115 7.05 4.82 -8.98
CA ARG A 115 7.34 4.22 -7.66
C ARG A 115 7.24 2.70 -7.68
N LEU A 116 6.29 2.16 -8.44
CA LEU A 116 6.06 0.72 -8.57
C LEU A 116 5.81 0.39 -10.04
N PRO A 117 6.87 0.10 -10.81
CA PRO A 117 6.75 -0.33 -12.20
C PRO A 117 5.82 -1.53 -12.34
N ARG A 118 4.93 -1.49 -13.34
CA ARG A 118 3.89 -2.52 -13.52
C ARG A 118 4.46 -3.92 -13.74
N GLU A 119 5.56 -4.02 -14.44
CA GLU A 119 6.29 -5.27 -14.62
C GLU A 119 6.83 -5.85 -13.31
N ARG A 120 7.34 -4.99 -12.41
CA ARG A 120 7.84 -5.39 -11.09
C ARG A 120 6.72 -5.92 -10.19
N LEU A 121 5.55 -5.29 -10.24
CA LEU A 121 4.34 -5.79 -9.58
C LEU A 121 3.92 -7.14 -10.17
N GLN A 122 3.98 -7.26 -11.51
CA GLN A 122 3.55 -8.47 -12.20
C GLN A 122 4.41 -9.67 -11.83
N TRP A 123 5.72 -9.52 -11.60
CA TRP A 123 6.59 -10.61 -11.15
C TRP A 123 6.10 -11.25 -9.84
N ASP A 124 5.71 -10.46 -8.86
CA ASP A 124 5.16 -11.02 -7.61
C ASP A 124 3.79 -11.67 -7.84
N ILE A 125 2.93 -11.08 -8.68
CA ILE A 125 1.62 -11.66 -9.03
C ILE A 125 1.79 -12.99 -9.78
N ASP A 126 2.68 -13.07 -10.75
CA ASP A 126 2.94 -14.30 -11.51
C ASP A 126 3.48 -15.40 -10.59
N ALA A 127 4.35 -15.06 -9.64
CA ALA A 127 4.81 -16.00 -8.62
C ALA A 127 3.66 -16.52 -7.76
N ILE A 128 2.70 -15.67 -7.38
CA ILE A 128 1.51 -16.08 -6.65
C ILE A 128 0.64 -17.02 -7.49
N LEU A 129 0.36 -16.67 -8.74
CA LEU A 129 -0.45 -17.47 -9.65
C LEU A 129 0.22 -18.84 -9.96
N SER A 130 1.55 -18.87 -10.02
CA SER A 130 2.29 -20.12 -10.28
C SER A 130 2.11 -21.19 -9.19
N THR A 131 1.60 -20.83 -8.00
CA THR A 131 1.21 -21.79 -6.97
C THR A 131 -0.06 -22.58 -7.32
N GLY A 132 -0.77 -22.21 -8.39
CA GLY A 132 -2.02 -22.83 -8.82
C GLY A 132 -3.27 -22.07 -8.38
N VAL A 133 -3.13 -20.79 -8.03
CA VAL A 133 -4.27 -19.89 -7.80
C VAL A 133 -4.97 -19.59 -9.12
N GLU A 134 -6.27 -19.83 -9.19
CA GLU A 134 -7.13 -19.40 -10.29
C GLU A 134 -7.56 -17.95 -10.11
N ALA A 135 -7.51 -17.13 -11.17
CA ALA A 135 -7.99 -15.75 -11.13
C ALA A 135 -9.12 -15.52 -12.13
N LYS A 136 -10.24 -14.99 -11.66
CA LYS A 136 -11.40 -14.56 -12.45
C LYS A 136 -11.52 -13.05 -12.38
N CYS A 137 -10.87 -12.37 -13.33
CA CYS A 137 -10.98 -10.93 -13.52
C CYS A 137 -12.26 -10.54 -14.26
N ASN A 138 -12.64 -9.24 -14.20
CA ASN A 138 -13.90 -8.70 -14.70
C ASN A 138 -15.13 -9.39 -14.09
N PHE A 139 -15.00 -9.89 -12.87
CA PHE A 139 -16.06 -10.54 -12.12
C PHE A 139 -16.51 -9.67 -10.96
N ASP A 140 -17.64 -9.00 -11.13
CA ASP A 140 -18.27 -8.20 -10.08
C ASP A 140 -19.28 -9.04 -9.32
N ILE A 141 -19.00 -9.29 -8.03
CA ILE A 141 -19.89 -10.05 -7.16
C ILE A 141 -21.01 -9.19 -6.54
N SER A 142 -21.11 -7.92 -6.90
CA SER A 142 -22.12 -7.00 -6.35
C SER A 142 -23.56 -7.35 -6.82
N SER A 143 -23.88 -8.63 -6.93
CA SER A 143 -25.25 -9.13 -7.05
C SER A 143 -25.53 -10.20 -6.00
N PRO A 144 -26.78 -10.28 -5.48
CA PRO A 144 -27.20 -11.33 -4.58
C PRO A 144 -26.89 -12.73 -5.08
N GLU A 145 -27.08 -12.97 -6.34
CA GLU A 145 -26.84 -14.24 -7.00
C GLU A 145 -25.35 -14.63 -6.98
N GLY A 146 -24.47 -13.65 -7.23
CA GLY A 146 -23.02 -13.89 -7.24
C GLY A 146 -22.49 -14.34 -5.90
N MET A 147 -22.97 -13.76 -4.80
CA MET A 147 -22.57 -14.17 -3.44
C MET A 147 -23.19 -15.52 -3.04
N ALA A 148 -24.42 -15.78 -3.43
CA ALA A 148 -25.06 -17.07 -3.21
C ALA A 148 -24.33 -18.19 -3.97
N GLU A 149 -23.94 -17.95 -5.20
CA GLU A 149 -23.13 -18.88 -5.99
C GLU A 149 -21.81 -19.20 -5.30
N ILE A 150 -21.07 -18.18 -4.82
CA ILE A 150 -19.82 -18.38 -4.09
C ILE A 150 -20.05 -19.24 -2.85
N ARG A 151 -21.04 -18.92 -2.00
CA ARG A 151 -21.33 -19.69 -0.79
C ARG A 151 -21.70 -21.15 -1.07
N ASN A 152 -22.33 -21.44 -2.19
CA ASN A 152 -22.77 -22.78 -2.53
C ASN A 152 -21.64 -23.67 -3.11
N HIS A 153 -20.60 -23.04 -3.66
CA HIS A 153 -19.54 -23.77 -4.37
C HIS A 153 -18.19 -23.80 -3.66
N PHE A 154 -18.04 -23.03 -2.56
CA PHE A 154 -16.78 -22.92 -1.82
C PHE A 154 -16.95 -23.25 -0.34
N ASP A 155 -15.96 -23.92 0.25
CA ASP A 155 -15.94 -24.30 1.66
C ASP A 155 -15.68 -23.13 2.60
N ALA A 156 -14.95 -22.10 2.12
CA ALA A 156 -14.71 -20.86 2.85
C ALA A 156 -14.57 -19.67 1.90
N THR A 157 -14.83 -18.46 2.42
CA THR A 157 -14.75 -17.22 1.65
C THR A 157 -13.92 -16.18 2.41
N TYR A 158 -13.00 -15.51 1.71
CA TYR A 158 -12.24 -14.38 2.22
C TYR A 158 -12.58 -13.08 1.48
N ILE A 159 -13.11 -12.08 2.20
CA ILE A 159 -13.50 -10.78 1.68
C ILE A 159 -12.35 -9.79 1.87
N SER A 160 -11.77 -9.26 0.79
CA SER A 160 -10.61 -8.37 0.79
C SER A 160 -10.70 -7.28 -0.28
N ILE A 161 -11.88 -6.68 -0.38
CA ILE A 161 -12.25 -5.71 -1.43
C ILE A 161 -11.58 -4.35 -1.32
N GLY A 162 -10.84 -4.08 -0.24
CA GLY A 162 -10.11 -2.83 -0.03
C GLY A 162 -11.02 -1.61 0.18
N SER A 163 -10.45 -0.40 -0.05
CA SER A 163 -11.14 0.89 0.05
C SER A 163 -10.87 1.70 -1.21
N HIS A 164 -11.84 1.77 -2.12
CA HIS A 164 -11.66 2.32 -3.47
C HIS A 164 -12.52 3.55 -3.76
N ASN A 165 -13.39 3.97 -2.84
CA ASN A 165 -14.24 5.14 -3.00
C ASN A 165 -13.60 6.37 -2.37
N ALA A 166 -13.69 7.52 -3.02
CA ALA A 166 -13.21 8.77 -2.46
C ALA A 166 -14.13 9.27 -1.35
N LYS A 167 -13.55 9.90 -0.34
CA LYS A 167 -14.32 10.67 0.63
C LYS A 167 -14.61 12.06 0.08
N PRO A 168 -15.85 12.59 0.25
CA PRO A 168 -16.19 13.94 -0.14
C PRO A 168 -15.37 14.96 0.67
N ILE A 169 -15.08 16.12 0.08
CA ILE A 169 -14.38 17.21 0.77
C ILE A 169 -15.31 17.85 1.81
N GLY A 170 -16.60 17.90 1.53
CA GLY A 170 -17.62 18.46 2.40
C GLY A 170 -17.68 19.99 2.35
N ILE A 171 -17.31 20.60 1.22
CA ILE A 171 -17.35 22.06 1.03
C ILE A 171 -18.19 22.46 -0.19
N PRO A 172 -18.73 23.69 -0.22
CA PRO A 172 -19.45 24.18 -1.39
C PRO A 172 -18.58 24.15 -2.66
N GLY A 173 -19.15 23.62 -3.75
CA GLY A 173 -18.49 23.52 -5.05
C GLY A 173 -17.66 22.26 -5.27
N GLU A 174 -17.66 21.30 -4.35
CA GLU A 174 -16.87 20.06 -4.45
C GLU A 174 -17.20 19.15 -5.65
N TYR A 175 -18.37 19.34 -6.25
CA TYR A 175 -18.79 18.60 -7.46
C TYR A 175 -18.60 19.41 -8.75
N ALA A 176 -17.85 20.51 -8.69
CA ALA A 176 -17.59 21.34 -9.86
C ALA A 176 -16.75 20.58 -10.90
N LYS A 177 -16.92 20.93 -12.18
CA LYS A 177 -16.10 20.39 -13.26
C LYS A 177 -14.65 20.84 -13.07
N GLY A 178 -13.72 19.88 -12.96
CA GLY A 178 -12.32 20.11 -12.62
C GLY A 178 -11.95 19.72 -11.19
N VAL A 179 -12.93 19.26 -10.37
CA VAL A 179 -12.64 18.58 -9.12
C VAL A 179 -12.55 17.07 -9.35
N ILE A 180 -11.40 16.48 -9.05
CA ILE A 180 -11.09 15.07 -9.33
C ILE A 180 -10.69 14.37 -8.03
N PRO A 181 -11.35 13.30 -7.61
CA PRO A 181 -10.87 12.48 -6.52
C PRO A 181 -9.54 11.79 -6.87
N ALA A 182 -8.56 11.85 -5.97
CA ALA A 182 -7.22 11.29 -6.18
C ALA A 182 -7.27 9.80 -6.55
N VAL A 183 -8.12 9.03 -5.87
CA VAL A 183 -8.26 7.59 -6.13
C VAL A 183 -8.83 7.31 -7.51
N GLU A 184 -9.70 8.16 -8.03
CA GLU A 184 -10.27 8.02 -9.37
C GLU A 184 -9.25 8.39 -10.46
N MET A 185 -8.48 9.46 -10.24
CA MET A 185 -7.38 9.83 -11.12
C MET A 185 -6.35 8.71 -11.24
N LEU A 186 -5.84 8.22 -10.10
CA LEU A 186 -4.83 7.16 -10.09
C LEU A 186 -5.36 5.86 -10.69
N ARG A 187 -6.63 5.56 -10.45
CA ARG A 187 -7.32 4.40 -11.03
C ARG A 187 -7.39 4.51 -12.55
N GLY A 188 -7.82 5.66 -13.07
CA GLY A 188 -7.84 5.92 -14.51
C GLY A 188 -6.47 5.72 -15.15
N ILE A 189 -5.41 6.23 -14.49
CA ILE A 189 -4.02 6.01 -14.92
C ILE A 189 -3.66 4.52 -14.89
N GLY A 190 -4.11 3.78 -13.89
CA GLY A 190 -3.94 2.33 -13.82
C GLY A 190 -4.67 1.55 -14.91
N ASP A 191 -5.72 2.14 -15.48
CA ASP A 191 -6.48 1.65 -16.65
C ASP A 191 -5.98 2.28 -17.98
N ASP A 192 -4.78 2.87 -18.00
CA ASP A 192 -4.13 3.56 -19.14
C ASP A 192 -4.89 4.82 -19.63
N ALA A 193 -5.78 5.37 -18.81
CA ALA A 193 -6.51 6.61 -19.10
C ALA A 193 -5.80 7.81 -18.45
N MET A 194 -4.80 8.36 -19.13
CA MET A 194 -4.02 9.50 -18.65
C MET A 194 -4.81 10.80 -18.81
N PRO A 195 -5.08 11.58 -17.73
CA PRO A 195 -5.62 12.91 -17.85
C PRO A 195 -4.59 13.89 -18.45
N ASP A 196 -5.06 14.90 -19.15
CA ASP A 196 -4.22 15.98 -19.69
C ASP A 196 -4.26 17.20 -18.75
N PHE A 197 -3.12 17.51 -18.13
CA PHE A 197 -2.95 18.70 -17.30
C PHE A 197 -2.01 19.74 -17.92
N ASN A 198 -1.71 19.60 -19.22
CA ASN A 198 -0.81 20.51 -19.91
C ASN A 198 -1.31 21.98 -19.81
N GLY A 199 -0.43 22.85 -19.32
CA GLY A 199 -0.73 24.27 -19.11
C GLY A 199 -1.69 24.58 -17.96
N LYS A 200 -2.10 23.60 -17.13
CA LYS A 200 -3.04 23.80 -16.02
C LYS A 200 -2.35 24.14 -14.71
N VAL A 201 -3.04 24.91 -13.87
CA VAL A 201 -2.71 25.13 -12.46
C VAL A 201 -3.52 24.13 -11.62
N VAL A 202 -2.83 23.26 -10.90
CA VAL A 202 -3.41 22.15 -10.14
C VAL A 202 -3.24 22.39 -8.64
N VAL A 203 -4.31 22.22 -7.88
CA VAL A 203 -4.28 22.22 -6.41
C VAL A 203 -4.63 20.82 -5.91
N VAL A 204 -3.76 20.25 -5.07
CA VAL A 204 -3.99 18.99 -4.39
C VAL A 204 -4.36 19.24 -2.94
N ILE A 205 -5.49 18.71 -2.47
CA ILE A 205 -5.93 18.83 -1.08
C ILE A 205 -5.59 17.54 -0.33
N GLY A 206 -4.65 17.62 0.61
CA GLY A 206 -4.27 16.47 1.44
C GLY A 206 -2.83 16.50 1.91
N GLY A 207 -2.46 15.58 2.82
CA GLY A 207 -1.12 15.51 3.40
C GLY A 207 -0.64 14.07 3.65
N GLY A 208 -1.21 13.08 2.98
CA GLY A 208 -0.76 11.68 2.98
C GLY A 208 0.04 11.32 1.72
N ASN A 209 0.57 10.09 1.67
CA ASN A 209 1.35 9.60 0.52
C ASN A 209 0.57 9.73 -0.81
N VAL A 210 -0.76 9.49 -0.80
CA VAL A 210 -1.61 9.65 -1.99
C VAL A 210 -1.59 11.09 -2.50
N ALA A 211 -1.55 12.10 -1.62
CA ALA A 211 -1.46 13.51 -2.03
C ALA A 211 -0.12 13.80 -2.71
N MET A 212 0.98 13.22 -2.21
CA MET A 212 2.29 13.33 -2.83
C MET A 212 2.30 12.65 -4.21
N ASP A 213 1.75 11.45 -4.29
CA ASP A 213 1.66 10.68 -5.53
C ASP A 213 0.89 11.44 -6.62
N VAL A 214 -0.30 11.98 -6.32
CA VAL A 214 -1.08 12.73 -7.32
C VAL A 214 -0.47 14.07 -7.67
N ALA A 215 0.21 14.75 -6.73
CA ALA A 215 0.90 16.02 -7.00
C ALA A 215 2.09 15.81 -7.97
N ARG A 216 2.93 14.82 -7.68
CA ARG A 216 4.06 14.42 -8.53
C ARG A 216 3.58 13.91 -9.89
N THR A 217 2.47 13.19 -9.93
CA THR A 217 1.84 12.72 -11.17
C THR A 217 1.27 13.89 -11.98
N ALA A 218 0.59 14.84 -11.36
CA ALA A 218 0.07 16.03 -12.05
C ALA A 218 1.21 16.85 -12.71
N LYS A 219 2.36 16.94 -12.04
CA LYS A 219 3.54 17.58 -12.62
C LYS A 219 4.02 16.88 -13.89
N ARG A 220 4.10 15.53 -13.87
CA ARG A 220 4.48 14.69 -15.02
C ARG A 220 3.47 14.79 -16.19
N LEU A 221 2.21 15.07 -15.87
CA LEU A 221 1.14 15.24 -16.86
C LEU A 221 1.05 16.68 -17.42
N GLY A 222 2.08 17.51 -17.19
CA GLY A 222 2.24 18.82 -17.82
C GLY A 222 1.64 19.99 -17.04
N ALA A 223 1.22 19.82 -15.79
CA ALA A 223 0.78 20.95 -14.97
C ALA A 223 1.88 22.00 -14.83
N THR A 224 1.57 23.26 -15.11
CA THR A 224 2.51 24.39 -14.99
C THR A 224 2.85 24.66 -13.53
N GLU A 225 1.83 24.63 -12.69
CA GLU A 225 1.96 24.82 -11.24
C GLU A 225 1.18 23.73 -10.51
N VAL A 226 1.79 23.18 -9.45
CA VAL A 226 1.14 22.22 -8.56
C VAL A 226 1.33 22.67 -7.12
N SER A 227 0.22 22.94 -6.42
CA SER A 227 0.20 23.30 -5.02
C SER A 227 -0.46 22.25 -4.16
N ILE A 228 0.18 21.84 -3.07
CA ILE A 228 -0.35 20.88 -2.09
C ILE A 228 -0.88 21.67 -0.90
N VAL A 229 -2.19 21.71 -0.73
CA VAL A 229 -2.86 22.43 0.36
C VAL A 229 -3.09 21.48 1.52
N TYR A 230 -2.55 21.84 2.68
CA TYR A 230 -2.65 21.06 3.89
C TYR A 230 -3.06 21.89 5.10
N ARG A 231 -4.05 21.42 5.86
CA ARG A 231 -4.62 22.14 7.00
C ARG A 231 -3.77 22.15 8.28
N ARG A 232 -2.65 21.40 8.31
CA ARG A 232 -1.68 21.36 9.41
C ARG A 232 -0.30 21.77 8.90
N ARG A 233 0.73 21.67 9.76
CA ARG A 233 2.12 21.92 9.38
C ARG A 233 2.69 20.74 8.60
N LYS A 234 3.81 20.96 7.92
CA LYS A 234 4.58 19.91 7.23
C LYS A 234 4.90 18.74 8.16
N ASP A 235 5.35 19.03 9.38
CA ASP A 235 5.75 18.01 10.37
C ASP A 235 4.57 17.17 10.89
N ASP A 236 3.34 17.64 10.69
CA ASP A 236 2.12 16.92 11.06
C ASP A 236 1.54 16.07 9.90
N MET A 237 2.22 16.05 8.74
CA MET A 237 1.79 15.24 7.60
C MET A 237 1.95 13.75 7.88
N THR A 238 1.08 12.95 7.27
CA THR A 238 1.16 11.49 7.35
C THR A 238 1.93 10.87 6.19
N ALA A 239 2.29 11.67 5.20
CA ALA A 239 3.19 11.25 4.14
C ALA A 239 4.61 11.04 4.68
N LEU A 240 5.35 10.13 4.08
CA LEU A 240 6.76 9.91 4.42
C LEU A 240 7.58 11.17 4.11
N PRO A 241 8.57 11.52 4.96
CA PRO A 241 9.43 12.68 4.73
C PRO A 241 10.08 12.70 3.34
N ASP A 242 10.51 11.54 2.84
CA ASP A 242 11.13 11.39 1.53
C ASP A 242 10.14 11.70 0.40
N GLU A 243 8.87 11.28 0.52
CA GLU A 243 7.83 11.59 -0.47
C GLU A 243 7.49 13.08 -0.50
N ILE A 244 7.45 13.72 0.67
CA ILE A 244 7.26 15.18 0.77
C ILE A 244 8.45 15.90 0.14
N GLY A 245 9.67 15.47 0.47
CA GLY A 245 10.91 16.00 -0.10
C GLY A 245 10.95 15.82 -1.61
N GLY A 246 10.58 14.64 -2.10
CA GLY A 246 10.48 14.33 -3.53
C GLY A 246 9.51 15.23 -4.28
N ALA A 247 8.32 15.46 -3.73
CA ALA A 247 7.33 16.35 -4.34
C ALA A 247 7.83 17.80 -4.44
N ILE A 248 8.46 18.31 -3.36
CA ILE A 248 9.04 19.67 -3.35
C ILE A 248 10.21 19.78 -4.34
N ALA A 249 11.10 18.77 -4.38
CA ALA A 249 12.24 18.75 -5.30
C ALA A 249 11.80 18.71 -6.78
N GLU A 250 10.66 18.09 -7.08
CA GLU A 250 10.05 18.05 -8.41
C GLU A 250 9.25 19.31 -8.76
N GLY A 251 9.25 20.33 -7.87
CA GLY A 251 8.67 21.65 -8.13
C GLY A 251 7.21 21.80 -7.68
N CYS A 252 6.72 20.94 -6.79
CA CYS A 252 5.43 21.14 -6.13
C CYS A 252 5.59 22.14 -4.96
N THR A 253 4.62 23.03 -4.78
CA THR A 253 4.59 24.03 -3.68
C THR A 253 3.74 23.49 -2.53
N LEU A 254 4.29 23.46 -1.31
CA LEU A 254 3.53 23.09 -0.11
C LEU A 254 2.92 24.30 0.56
N VAL A 255 1.58 24.37 0.62
CA VAL A 255 0.78 25.42 1.25
C VAL A 255 0.22 24.89 2.56
N GLN A 256 0.89 25.21 3.66
CA GLN A 256 0.59 24.72 5.00
C GLN A 256 -0.42 25.59 5.74
N LEU A 257 -1.07 25.01 6.78
CA LEU A 257 -2.00 25.71 7.68
C LEU A 257 -3.14 26.40 6.91
N LYS A 258 -3.65 25.73 5.87
CA LYS A 258 -4.76 26.20 5.05
C LYS A 258 -5.81 25.10 4.93
N ALA A 259 -7.00 25.33 5.49
CA ALA A 259 -8.14 24.45 5.37
C ALA A 259 -9.03 24.87 4.18
N PRO A 260 -9.40 23.96 3.28
CA PRO A 260 -10.37 24.25 2.23
C PRO A 260 -11.70 24.75 2.80
N SER A 261 -12.26 25.82 2.26
CA SER A 261 -13.55 26.37 2.70
C SER A 261 -14.62 26.31 1.61
N ARG A 262 -14.29 26.65 0.38
CA ARG A 262 -15.20 26.56 -0.79
C ARG A 262 -14.44 26.59 -2.10
N ILE A 263 -15.08 26.11 -3.16
CA ILE A 263 -14.55 26.13 -4.51
C ILE A 263 -15.34 27.18 -5.33
N ALA A 264 -14.63 28.11 -5.94
CA ALA A 264 -15.21 29.07 -6.85
C ALA A 264 -15.23 28.52 -8.27
N THR A 265 -16.36 28.74 -8.98
CA THR A 265 -16.55 28.26 -10.36
C THR A 265 -16.87 29.44 -11.29
N ASN A 266 -16.60 29.21 -12.58
CA ASN A 266 -17.05 30.10 -13.62
C ASN A 266 -18.54 29.85 -13.99
N LYS A 267 -19.09 30.64 -14.95
CA LYS A 267 -20.47 30.49 -15.43
C LYS A 267 -20.75 29.09 -16.08
N ARG A 268 -19.70 28.32 -16.43
CA ARG A 268 -19.80 26.98 -17.00
C ARG A 268 -19.70 25.88 -15.96
N GLY A 269 -19.61 26.22 -14.66
CA GLY A 269 -19.44 25.30 -13.57
C GLY A 269 -18.01 24.71 -13.45
N GLU A 270 -17.01 25.31 -14.13
CA GLU A 270 -15.62 24.88 -14.11
C GLU A 270 -14.87 25.59 -12.97
N VAL A 271 -13.93 24.87 -12.31
CA VAL A 271 -13.09 25.40 -11.24
C VAL A 271 -12.31 26.64 -11.69
N GLN A 272 -12.29 27.67 -10.85
CA GLN A 272 -11.48 28.86 -11.02
C GLN A 272 -10.54 29.15 -9.84
N ALA A 273 -10.91 28.69 -8.65
CA ALA A 273 -10.09 28.87 -7.47
C ALA A 273 -10.57 28.00 -6.30
N LEU A 274 -9.64 27.66 -5.44
CA LEU A 274 -9.90 27.16 -4.09
C LEU A 274 -9.82 28.33 -3.09
N TRP A 275 -10.83 28.50 -2.26
CA TRP A 275 -10.75 29.38 -1.10
C TRP A 275 -10.34 28.56 0.12
N VAL A 276 -9.44 29.12 0.90
CA VAL A 276 -8.88 28.44 2.08
C VAL A 276 -8.94 29.35 3.29
N LYS A 277 -9.24 28.77 4.44
CA LYS A 277 -9.20 29.42 5.74
C LYS A 277 -7.85 29.19 6.40
N PRO A 278 -7.08 30.25 6.73
CA PRO A 278 -5.85 30.11 7.50
C PRO A 278 -6.09 29.39 8.84
N GLN A 279 -5.14 28.55 9.24
CA GLN A 279 -5.25 27.73 10.43
C GLN A 279 -4.12 28.03 11.43
N ILE A 280 -4.39 27.79 12.70
CA ILE A 280 -3.39 27.72 13.77
C ILE A 280 -3.37 26.33 14.38
N ALA A 281 -2.23 25.97 14.98
CA ALA A 281 -2.09 24.69 15.69
C ALA A 281 -2.80 24.75 17.05
N GLY A 282 -3.84 23.97 17.21
CA GLY A 282 -4.58 23.80 18.47
C GLY A 282 -4.02 22.68 19.34
N GLN A 283 -4.82 22.19 20.28
CA GLN A 283 -4.46 21.06 21.15
C GLN A 283 -4.26 19.77 20.34
N ALA A 284 -3.41 18.87 20.85
CA ALA A 284 -3.18 17.57 20.23
C ALA A 284 -4.45 16.71 20.18
N ASP A 285 -4.67 16.05 19.06
CA ASP A 285 -5.71 15.03 18.90
C ASP A 285 -5.28 13.68 19.52
N LYS A 286 -6.13 12.66 19.43
CA LYS A 286 -5.84 11.31 19.96
C LYS A 286 -4.61 10.64 19.32
N SER A 287 -4.16 11.14 18.18
CA SER A 287 -2.94 10.67 17.51
C SER A 287 -1.69 11.47 17.88
N GLY A 288 -1.80 12.43 18.79
CA GLY A 288 -0.72 13.31 19.21
C GLY A 288 -0.46 14.49 18.27
N ARG A 289 -1.23 14.66 17.17
CA ARG A 289 -1.05 15.75 16.23
C ARG A 289 -1.91 16.96 16.59
N PRO A 290 -1.40 18.21 16.45
CA PRO A 290 -2.17 19.40 16.68
C PRO A 290 -3.44 19.46 15.82
N ARG A 291 -4.59 19.75 16.43
CA ARG A 291 -5.84 19.98 15.68
C ARG A 291 -5.73 21.29 14.95
N PRO A 292 -6.15 21.36 13.66
CA PRO A 292 -6.28 22.63 12.98
C PRO A 292 -7.44 23.42 13.59
N VAL A 293 -7.22 24.69 13.85
CA VAL A 293 -8.21 25.65 14.37
C VAL A 293 -8.19 26.88 13.46
N ASP A 294 -9.35 27.40 13.10
CA ASP A 294 -9.45 28.60 12.27
C ASP A 294 -8.75 29.79 12.92
N SER A 295 -7.92 30.48 12.17
CA SER A 295 -7.33 31.75 12.62
C SER A 295 -8.33 32.90 12.46
N SER A 296 -8.00 34.09 13.04
CA SER A 296 -8.76 35.28 12.85
C SER A 296 -8.55 35.96 11.49
N GLU A 297 -7.56 35.48 10.71
CA GLU A 297 -7.24 36.04 9.40
C GLU A 297 -8.34 35.76 8.37
N PRO A 298 -8.51 36.60 7.34
CA PRO A 298 -9.49 36.39 6.29
C PRO A 298 -9.19 35.17 5.45
N GLU A 299 -10.20 34.66 4.74
CA GLU A 299 -10.00 33.60 3.74
C GLU A 299 -9.10 34.11 2.59
N GLU A 300 -8.29 33.18 2.07
CA GLU A 300 -7.40 33.44 0.94
C GLU A 300 -7.87 32.68 -0.30
N LYS A 301 -7.64 33.28 -1.46
CA LYS A 301 -7.99 32.71 -2.76
C LYS A 301 -6.74 32.13 -3.42
N ILE A 302 -6.79 30.86 -3.78
CA ILE A 302 -5.76 30.16 -4.57
C ILE A 302 -6.35 29.90 -5.98
N PRO A 303 -5.94 30.66 -7.01
CA PRO A 303 -6.39 30.42 -8.39
C PRO A 303 -5.95 29.03 -8.86
N CYS A 304 -6.83 28.28 -9.53
CA CYS A 304 -6.51 26.98 -10.10
C CYS A 304 -7.56 26.57 -11.13
N ASP A 305 -7.17 25.68 -12.04
CA ASP A 305 -8.04 25.06 -13.05
C ASP A 305 -8.57 23.70 -12.60
N ILE A 306 -7.76 22.97 -11.81
CA ILE A 306 -8.03 21.61 -11.36
C ILE A 306 -7.80 21.51 -9.85
N ILE A 307 -8.68 20.80 -9.18
CA ILE A 307 -8.52 20.44 -7.76
C ILE A 307 -8.53 18.91 -7.65
N ILE A 308 -7.49 18.33 -7.03
CA ILE A 308 -7.41 16.89 -6.77
C ILE A 308 -7.62 16.66 -5.27
N SER A 309 -8.68 15.95 -4.89
CA SER A 309 -8.98 15.67 -3.48
C SER A 309 -8.33 14.36 -3.01
N ALA A 310 -7.35 14.46 -2.10
CA ALA A 310 -6.60 13.34 -1.52
C ALA A 310 -6.80 13.25 0.01
N ILE A 311 -8.05 13.32 0.47
CA ILE A 311 -8.42 13.39 1.90
C ILE A 311 -8.86 12.07 2.51
N GLY A 312 -8.66 10.98 1.80
CA GLY A 312 -8.92 9.63 2.25
C GLY A 312 -9.88 8.87 1.37
N GLN A 313 -10.03 7.59 1.72
CA GLN A 313 -10.81 6.61 0.98
C GLN A 313 -11.85 5.94 1.88
N ALA A 314 -12.86 5.34 1.27
CA ALA A 314 -13.91 4.57 1.91
C ALA A 314 -14.13 3.25 1.16
N THR A 315 -14.71 2.27 1.85
CA THR A 315 -15.08 0.98 1.28
C THR A 315 -16.51 1.04 0.75
N ASP A 316 -16.78 0.40 -0.37
CA ASP A 316 -18.15 0.17 -0.83
C ASP A 316 -18.70 -1.10 -0.17
N ILE A 317 -19.50 -0.91 0.88
CA ILE A 317 -19.97 -1.97 1.76
C ILE A 317 -21.46 -2.27 1.63
N ARG A 318 -22.23 -1.43 0.92
CA ARG A 318 -23.71 -1.50 0.87
C ARG A 318 -24.19 -2.89 0.47
N PHE A 319 -23.59 -3.45 -0.55
CA PHE A 319 -23.89 -4.78 -1.03
C PHE A 319 -23.65 -5.88 0.04
N PHE A 320 -22.53 -5.80 0.77
CA PHE A 320 -22.20 -6.78 1.81
C PHE A 320 -23.14 -6.70 3.03
N GLU A 321 -23.60 -5.51 3.36
CA GLU A 321 -24.58 -5.29 4.43
C GLU A 321 -25.92 -5.94 4.08
N GLU A 322 -26.38 -5.81 2.82
CA GLU A 322 -27.59 -6.49 2.31
C GLU A 322 -27.46 -8.02 2.37
N PHE A 323 -26.24 -8.55 2.27
CA PHE A 323 -25.95 -9.97 2.45
C PHE A 323 -25.85 -10.45 3.90
N GLY A 324 -26.07 -9.58 4.86
CA GLY A 324 -25.96 -9.90 6.27
C GLY A 324 -24.51 -9.96 6.78
N ILE A 325 -23.55 -9.38 6.06
CA ILE A 325 -22.19 -9.17 6.56
C ILE A 325 -22.21 -8.00 7.52
N PRO A 326 -21.78 -8.14 8.78
CA PRO A 326 -21.84 -7.08 9.78
C PRO A 326 -20.90 -5.93 9.39
N VAL A 327 -21.43 -4.71 9.45
CA VAL A 327 -20.74 -3.48 9.08
C VAL A 327 -20.80 -2.47 10.21
N PHE A 328 -19.71 -1.72 10.42
CA PHE A 328 -19.66 -0.63 11.38
C PHE A 328 -18.80 0.52 10.87
N ARG A 329 -19.32 1.74 10.89
CA ARG A 329 -18.61 2.96 10.45
C ARG A 329 -17.99 2.88 9.05
N GLY A 330 -18.67 2.19 8.15
CA GLY A 330 -18.21 2.07 6.77
C GLY A 330 -17.18 0.98 6.52
N ASN A 331 -16.93 0.08 7.47
CA ASN A 331 -16.02 -1.05 7.33
C ASN A 331 -16.70 -2.37 7.70
N ILE A 332 -16.27 -3.46 7.09
CA ILE A 332 -16.68 -4.82 7.45
C ILE A 332 -16.16 -5.13 8.86
N GLN A 333 -17.01 -5.73 9.69
CA GLN A 333 -16.63 -6.16 11.02
C GLN A 333 -16.02 -7.56 10.97
N ALA A 334 -14.76 -7.66 11.35
CA ALA A 334 -14.10 -8.94 11.54
C ALA A 334 -13.28 -8.92 12.82
N LYS A 335 -13.11 -10.10 13.43
CA LYS A 335 -12.24 -10.28 14.60
C LYS A 335 -10.76 -10.20 14.21
N LYS A 336 -9.88 -10.20 15.21
CA LYS A 336 -8.41 -10.22 14.98
C LYS A 336 -7.92 -11.41 14.17
N ASN A 337 -8.65 -12.53 14.23
CA ASN A 337 -8.42 -13.74 13.43
C ASN A 337 -9.14 -13.72 12.07
N SER A 338 -9.57 -12.56 11.61
CA SER A 338 -10.28 -12.33 10.35
C SER A 338 -11.69 -12.93 10.26
N VAL A 339 -12.19 -13.65 11.27
CA VAL A 339 -13.54 -14.23 11.26
C VAL A 339 -14.60 -13.13 11.24
N VAL A 340 -15.56 -13.26 10.34
CA VAL A 340 -16.78 -12.43 10.31
C VAL A 340 -17.82 -13.06 11.21
N ASP A 341 -18.29 -12.30 12.23
CA ASP A 341 -19.25 -12.82 13.21
C ASP A 341 -20.59 -13.18 12.56
N ASN A 342 -21.17 -14.27 13.03
CA ASN A 342 -22.47 -14.80 12.62
C ASN A 342 -22.56 -15.23 11.14
N VAL A 343 -21.44 -15.30 10.41
CA VAL A 343 -21.39 -15.76 9.02
C VAL A 343 -20.39 -16.89 8.89
N LEU A 344 -20.86 -18.12 9.00
CA LEU A 344 -20.02 -19.33 9.01
C LEU A 344 -19.15 -19.42 7.74
N GLY A 345 -17.87 -19.80 7.90
CA GLY A 345 -16.93 -19.96 6.82
C GLY A 345 -16.53 -18.67 6.11
N THR A 346 -16.91 -17.49 6.67
CA THR A 346 -16.62 -16.19 6.08
C THR A 346 -15.59 -15.43 6.89
N TYR A 347 -14.60 -14.89 6.19
CA TYR A 347 -13.48 -14.14 6.73
C TYR A 347 -13.35 -12.80 6.00
N ALA A 348 -12.81 -11.80 6.65
CA ALA A 348 -12.53 -10.51 6.01
C ALA A 348 -11.23 -9.89 6.53
N GLY A 349 -10.56 -9.11 5.69
CA GLY A 349 -9.33 -8.42 6.09
C GLY A 349 -8.84 -7.40 5.07
N GLY A 350 -7.73 -6.73 5.42
CA GLY A 350 -7.22 -5.59 4.68
C GLY A 350 -8.05 -4.34 4.88
N ASP A 351 -7.94 -3.39 3.96
CA ASP A 351 -8.52 -2.04 4.11
C ASP A 351 -10.05 -2.01 4.25
N CYS A 352 -10.76 -3.02 3.78
CA CYS A 352 -12.22 -3.10 3.98
C CYS A 352 -12.63 -3.35 5.45
N VAL A 353 -11.69 -3.80 6.29
CA VAL A 353 -11.88 -4.01 7.74
C VAL A 353 -11.23 -2.88 8.54
N THR A 354 -9.99 -2.53 8.24
CA THR A 354 -9.20 -1.58 9.04
C THR A 354 -9.31 -0.12 8.59
N GLY A 355 -9.87 0.13 7.41
CA GLY A 355 -9.67 1.35 6.66
C GLY A 355 -8.32 1.35 5.91
N PRO A 356 -8.06 2.35 5.05
CA PRO A 356 -6.84 2.45 4.27
C PRO A 356 -5.58 2.37 5.14
N SER A 357 -4.65 1.47 4.76
CA SER A 357 -3.45 1.16 5.53
C SER A 357 -2.26 0.87 4.60
N THR A 358 -1.19 0.30 5.14
CA THR A 358 0.02 -0.04 4.38
C THR A 358 -0.09 -1.39 3.69
N VAL A 359 0.72 -1.60 2.63
CA VAL A 359 0.77 -2.88 1.93
C VAL A 359 1.15 -4.05 2.86
N ILE A 360 2.08 -3.82 3.79
CA ILE A 360 2.51 -4.88 4.70
C ILE A 360 1.40 -5.30 5.68
N ASN A 361 0.53 -4.38 6.09
CA ASN A 361 -0.65 -4.70 6.89
C ASN A 361 -1.68 -5.50 6.10
N ALA A 362 -1.86 -5.19 4.82
CA ALA A 362 -2.73 -5.96 3.93
C ALA A 362 -2.19 -7.39 3.72
N VAL A 363 -0.88 -7.55 3.52
CA VAL A 363 -0.20 -8.85 3.44
C VAL A 363 -0.39 -9.65 4.73
N ALA A 364 -0.17 -9.02 5.88
CA ALA A 364 -0.35 -9.65 7.20
C ALA A 364 -1.81 -10.11 7.41
N ALA A 365 -2.79 -9.30 7.04
CA ALA A 365 -4.20 -9.66 7.11
C ALA A 365 -4.53 -10.90 6.27
N GLY A 366 -3.99 -10.97 5.04
CA GLY A 366 -4.15 -12.14 4.17
C GLY A 366 -3.53 -13.40 4.76
N LYS A 367 -2.35 -13.30 5.36
CA LYS A 367 -1.68 -14.42 6.02
C LYS A 367 -2.44 -14.92 7.25
N VAL A 368 -2.94 -14.01 8.09
CA VAL A 368 -3.78 -14.35 9.26
C VAL A 368 -5.06 -15.05 8.81
N ALA A 369 -5.73 -14.52 7.78
CA ALA A 369 -6.93 -15.13 7.24
C ALA A 369 -6.66 -16.55 6.73
N ALA A 370 -5.57 -16.75 5.98
CA ALA A 370 -5.19 -18.06 5.45
C ALA A 370 -5.00 -19.10 6.56
N ALA A 371 -4.25 -18.78 7.62
CA ALA A 371 -4.03 -19.68 8.74
C ALA A 371 -5.33 -20.04 9.47
N ASN A 372 -6.25 -19.09 9.63
CA ASN A 372 -7.52 -19.33 10.31
C ASN A 372 -8.55 -20.07 9.42
N ILE A 373 -8.51 -19.86 8.12
CA ILE A 373 -9.30 -20.63 7.15
C ILE A 373 -8.81 -22.10 7.13
N ASP A 374 -7.51 -22.31 7.08
CA ASP A 374 -6.90 -23.64 7.13
C ASP A 374 -7.33 -24.41 8.40
N ALA A 375 -7.24 -23.75 9.55
CA ALA A 375 -7.69 -24.32 10.84
C ALA A 375 -9.21 -24.61 10.86
N TYR A 376 -10.03 -23.73 10.30
CA TYR A 376 -11.48 -23.92 10.19
C TYR A 376 -11.84 -25.14 9.32
N LEU A 377 -11.07 -25.39 8.28
CA LEU A 377 -11.27 -26.52 7.38
C LEU A 377 -10.74 -27.85 7.94
N GLY A 378 -10.18 -27.82 9.16
CA GLY A 378 -9.71 -29.02 9.89
C GLY A 378 -8.25 -29.33 9.66
N PHE A 379 -7.44 -28.39 9.16
CA PHE A 379 -6.01 -28.53 8.93
C PHE A 379 -5.18 -27.67 9.88
N ASN A 380 -3.88 -27.88 9.89
CA ASN A 380 -2.91 -27.04 10.61
C ASN A 380 -1.57 -27.10 9.86
N HIS A 381 -1.57 -26.59 8.63
CA HIS A 381 -0.38 -26.62 7.80
C HIS A 381 0.67 -25.61 8.27
N GLU A 382 1.92 -26.00 8.18
CA GLU A 382 3.09 -25.18 8.48
C GLU A 382 3.92 -24.93 7.23
N ILE A 383 4.01 -23.68 6.77
CA ILE A 383 4.86 -23.31 5.64
C ILE A 383 6.30 -23.16 6.13
N THR A 384 7.16 -24.05 5.65
CA THR A 384 8.59 -24.05 5.94
C THR A 384 9.38 -23.72 4.68
N VAL A 385 10.60 -23.25 4.86
CA VAL A 385 11.57 -23.02 3.77
C VAL A 385 12.87 -23.64 4.20
N ASP A 386 13.41 -24.51 3.35
CA ASP A 386 14.72 -25.12 3.56
C ASP A 386 15.80 -24.12 3.10
N VAL A 387 16.19 -23.24 4.00
CA VAL A 387 17.27 -22.28 3.82
C VAL A 387 18.14 -22.29 5.07
N ASP A 388 19.37 -22.71 4.90
CA ASP A 388 20.39 -22.61 5.94
C ASP A 388 20.85 -21.15 6.09
N ILE A 389 20.67 -20.60 7.31
CA ILE A 389 21.11 -19.23 7.62
C ILE A 389 22.56 -19.33 8.10
N PRO A 390 23.52 -18.74 7.34
CA PRO A 390 24.93 -18.86 7.68
C PRO A 390 25.25 -18.22 9.02
N THR A 391 26.18 -18.82 9.76
CA THR A 391 26.76 -18.21 10.95
C THR A 391 27.39 -16.87 10.64
N PRO A 392 27.29 -15.87 11.56
CA PRO A 392 27.94 -14.60 11.39
C PRO A 392 29.44 -14.77 11.24
N ILE A 393 30.00 -14.08 10.26
CA ILE A 393 31.46 -13.88 10.17
C ILE A 393 31.82 -12.70 11.06
N PRO A 394 32.84 -12.79 11.92
CA PRO A 394 33.32 -11.63 12.68
C PRO A 394 33.59 -10.47 11.74
N ASN A 395 33.05 -9.32 12.06
CA ASN A 395 33.21 -8.12 11.23
C ASN A 395 34.34 -7.27 11.84
N ASP A 396 35.47 -7.26 11.17
CA ASP A 396 36.67 -6.47 11.49
C ASP A 396 36.81 -5.22 10.61
N HIS A 397 35.80 -4.93 9.80
CA HIS A 397 35.80 -3.74 8.96
C HIS A 397 35.73 -2.46 9.77
N LEU A 398 36.35 -1.41 9.25
CA LEU A 398 36.22 -0.06 9.81
C LEU A 398 34.75 0.36 9.87
N PRO A 399 34.35 1.08 10.92
CA PRO A 399 32.98 1.62 11.00
C PRO A 399 32.63 2.43 9.75
N CYS A 400 31.49 2.13 9.15
CA CYS A 400 30.98 2.83 7.98
C CYS A 400 29.56 3.35 8.25
N GLY A 401 29.18 4.42 7.55
CA GLY A 401 27.83 5.00 7.66
C GLY A 401 26.78 4.14 6.96
N ARG A 402 25.52 4.45 7.25
CA ARG A 402 24.36 3.88 6.54
C ARG A 402 24.41 4.26 5.07
N VAL A 403 24.12 3.33 4.19
CA VAL A 403 23.94 3.59 2.77
C VAL A 403 22.51 4.07 2.53
N GLU A 404 22.37 5.26 1.95
CA GLU A 404 21.07 5.80 1.54
C GLU A 404 20.81 5.49 0.06
N LEU A 405 19.56 5.15 -0.26
CA LEU A 405 19.15 4.93 -1.64
C LEU A 405 19.15 6.25 -2.41
N LYS A 406 19.69 6.21 -3.61
CA LYS A 406 19.76 7.38 -4.49
C LYS A 406 18.49 7.49 -5.32
N GLU A 407 18.10 8.69 -5.61
CA GLU A 407 17.02 8.97 -6.55
C GLU A 407 17.60 9.66 -7.80
N ARG A 408 16.95 9.47 -8.94
CA ARG A 408 17.25 10.21 -10.16
C ARG A 408 17.11 11.72 -9.93
N PHE A 409 17.87 12.54 -10.67
CA PHE A 409 17.81 13.99 -10.52
C PHE A 409 16.39 14.51 -10.72
N ALA A 410 15.92 15.35 -9.79
CA ALA A 410 14.54 15.82 -9.72
C ALA A 410 14.04 16.48 -11.02
N LYS A 411 14.88 17.28 -11.68
CA LYS A 411 14.57 17.90 -12.99
C LYS A 411 14.31 16.92 -14.12
N GLN A 412 14.93 15.73 -14.06
CA GLN A 412 14.75 14.69 -15.06
C GLN A 412 13.52 13.84 -14.72
N ARG A 413 13.50 13.28 -13.50
CA ARG A 413 12.44 12.36 -13.06
C ARG A 413 11.05 13.01 -12.96
N GLY A 414 10.96 14.32 -12.83
CA GLY A 414 9.71 15.07 -12.81
C GLY A 414 8.99 15.16 -14.17
N ASN A 415 9.63 14.71 -15.26
CA ASN A 415 9.10 14.79 -16.62
C ASN A 415 8.75 13.44 -17.26
N ASP A 416 9.00 12.33 -16.57
CA ASP A 416 8.73 10.98 -17.05
C ASP A 416 8.13 10.08 -15.95
N PHE A 417 7.69 8.88 -16.33
CA PHE A 417 7.16 7.87 -15.42
C PHE A 417 8.13 6.72 -15.15
N ASP A 418 9.41 6.89 -15.49
CA ASP A 418 10.44 5.91 -15.20
C ASP A 418 10.72 5.85 -13.70
N GLU A 419 11.22 4.71 -13.23
CA GLU A 419 11.51 4.46 -11.83
C GLU A 419 12.40 5.54 -11.23
N VAL A 420 11.95 6.12 -10.11
CA VAL A 420 12.61 7.27 -9.46
C VAL A 420 13.81 6.82 -8.62
N GLU A 421 13.63 5.79 -7.81
CA GLU A 421 14.64 5.32 -6.87
C GLU A 421 15.62 4.35 -7.55
N GLN A 422 16.88 4.52 -7.28
CA GLN A 422 17.94 3.64 -7.77
C GLN A 422 18.30 2.59 -6.72
N GLY A 423 18.62 1.37 -7.16
CA GLY A 423 19.13 0.32 -6.27
C GLY A 423 20.54 0.63 -5.75
N MET A 424 20.98 -0.15 -4.78
CA MET A 424 22.39 -0.14 -4.31
C MET A 424 23.32 -0.78 -5.35
N SER A 425 24.57 -0.35 -5.41
CA SER A 425 25.64 -1.13 -6.03
C SER A 425 25.99 -2.35 -5.15
N LEU A 426 26.78 -3.29 -5.69
CA LEU A 426 27.26 -4.43 -4.89
C LEU A 426 28.08 -3.96 -3.69
N GLU A 427 28.98 -2.98 -3.88
CA GLU A 427 29.78 -2.43 -2.80
C GLU A 427 28.91 -1.75 -1.72
N GLU A 428 27.93 -0.97 -2.14
CA GLU A 428 26.98 -0.33 -1.22
C GLU A 428 26.17 -1.36 -0.43
N ALA A 429 25.70 -2.42 -1.08
CA ALA A 429 24.94 -3.49 -0.43
C ALA A 429 25.82 -4.29 0.55
N MET A 430 27.06 -4.58 0.18
CA MET A 430 28.03 -5.26 1.06
C MET A 430 28.39 -4.38 2.26
N GLN A 431 28.63 -3.09 2.05
CA GLN A 431 28.84 -2.12 3.12
C GLN A 431 27.67 -2.10 4.10
N GLU A 432 26.45 -1.97 3.59
CA GLU A 432 25.26 -1.88 4.43
C GLU A 432 24.99 -3.19 5.17
N ALA A 433 25.15 -4.33 4.52
CA ALA A 433 25.00 -5.64 5.15
C ALA A 433 26.02 -5.89 6.26
N SER A 434 27.27 -5.40 6.10
CA SER A 434 28.34 -5.54 7.09
C SER A 434 28.06 -4.81 8.39
N ARG A 435 27.20 -3.79 8.39
CA ARG A 435 26.78 -3.03 9.56
C ARG A 435 25.86 -3.82 10.48
N CYS A 436 25.28 -4.96 10.02
CA CYS A 436 24.30 -5.73 10.77
C CYS A 436 24.91 -6.38 12.03
N LEU A 437 24.29 -6.14 13.19
CA LEU A 437 24.73 -6.70 14.48
C LEU A 437 24.38 -8.19 14.64
N ARG A 438 23.68 -8.83 13.69
CA ARG A 438 23.24 -10.23 13.77
C ARG A 438 22.58 -10.56 15.13
N CYS A 439 21.64 -9.72 15.55
CA CYS A 439 20.93 -9.86 16.83
C CYS A 439 20.20 -11.20 16.96
N ASP A 440 19.76 -11.78 15.84
CA ASP A 440 19.17 -13.12 15.72
C ASP A 440 20.09 -14.23 16.27
N TYR A 441 21.37 -14.16 15.93
CA TYR A 441 22.38 -15.14 16.36
C TYR A 441 22.68 -15.05 17.86
N HIS A 442 22.65 -13.86 18.42
CA HIS A 442 22.94 -13.61 19.84
C HIS A 442 21.72 -13.81 20.76
N GLY A 443 20.64 -14.41 20.28
CA GLY A 443 19.43 -14.68 21.06
C GLY A 443 18.57 -13.45 21.35
N PHE A 444 18.90 -12.30 20.78
CA PHE A 444 18.09 -11.09 20.87
C PHE A 444 17.06 -11.10 19.73
N GLY A 445 15.84 -11.43 20.05
CA GLY A 445 14.74 -11.38 19.10
C GLY A 445 14.58 -12.65 18.30
N SER A 446 14.57 -13.81 18.97
CA SER A 446 13.88 -14.96 18.44
C SER A 446 12.40 -14.61 18.30
N PHE A 447 12.11 -13.80 17.29
CA PHE A 447 10.75 -13.62 16.80
C PHE A 447 10.31 -14.98 16.27
N ARG A 448 9.69 -15.75 17.08
CA ARG A 448 8.75 -16.75 16.63
C ARG A 448 7.61 -15.94 16.01
N GLY A 449 7.84 -15.50 14.77
CA GLY A 449 6.89 -14.72 14.01
C GLY A 449 5.59 -15.49 13.93
N GLY A 450 4.66 -14.99 14.65
CA GLY A 450 3.28 -15.02 14.61
C GLY A 450 2.61 -16.09 13.78
N ARG A 451 2.53 -17.27 14.33
CA ARG A 451 1.49 -18.21 14.01
C ARG A 451 0.30 -18.08 14.91
N ASP A 452 0.45 -17.33 15.97
CA ASP A 452 -0.69 -17.00 16.78
C ASP A 452 -1.60 -16.04 16.01
N THR A 453 -2.89 -16.18 16.25
CA THR A 453 -3.96 -15.22 15.94
C THR A 453 -3.61 -13.75 16.32
N LYS A 454 -2.37 -13.48 16.66
CA LYS A 454 -1.83 -12.24 17.23
C LYS A 454 -0.82 -11.54 16.33
N TRP A 455 -0.86 -11.77 15.07
CA TRP A 455 -0.11 -10.92 14.13
C TRP A 455 -0.56 -9.47 14.23
#